data_e2c459e3d402f4e261b8d0a49db2f00b
#
_entry.id   e2c459e3d402f4e261b8d0a49db2f00b
#
_cell.length_a   1.000
_cell.length_b   1.000
_cell.length_c   1.000
_cell.angle_alpha   90.00
_cell.angle_beta   90.00
_cell.angle_gamma   90.00
#
_symmetry.space_group_name_H-M   'P 1'
#
loop_
_entity.id
_entity.type
_entity.pdbx_description
1 polymer ?
#
loop_
_entity_poly.entity_id
_entity_poly.type
_entity_poly.pdbx_seq_one_letter_code
_entity_poly.pdbx_strand_id
1 'polypeptide(L)'
;MVGDTTSARSDIVNNIGRETNSFALRVQKIEQLASSLDSLIQSKPHCGQSQYRRSFFLYQKGRTEKGQLAAHTETMLFVSRGVVRWLLVAATLLTILYLVSSSAQDISRFDANDLFTGSASSSDSSVNSANSAGTSNMGIQYNQKLMHNDKPYDAEEYADGLTWPQLKEALTFDKSLLENIEENIVEENMDFFREVYSKRITEPKFAELTYNVFVDKNGRKKVLSKDEYPRANATLLTLVRNQELQDIVYTLRQLEANWNHKFHYPYTFINDEPFTDEFKETVKRHTVSDCYFEVIPPEIWNKPDNIDPEIEAQKMSELKKKGVLYIDKVSYHNMCRFNSGYFYQLERLQQFRYYWRFEPATDYYCNVDYDLFKFMEDNNKTYGFTISLYDNPLTVETLWPTTLKFLEKNPQYAHPNGAFRWLTENVQHPEYVAITGGYSTCHFWSNFEIGDMDFYRGEAYSKWMEALDEAGGFYYERWGDAPVHSVGLGLFEDRSKIHWFRDIGYHHSPYKNIPNSDKCNAPEDSGYFAPEDVYDQNCLSNWIRLEMTNKELQSY
;
A
#
# COMPACT_ATOMS: atom_id res chain seq x y z
N MET A 1 31.62 2.43 58.87
CA MET A 1 30.20 2.13 58.85
C MET A 1 29.99 1.07 57.76
N VAL A 2 29.70 -0.14 58.19
CA VAL A 2 29.47 -1.31 57.33
C VAL A 2 27.98 -1.29 57.02
N GLY A 3 27.61 -1.07 55.76
CA GLY A 3 26.24 -1.04 55.27
C GLY A 3 26.02 -2.11 54.19
N ASP A 4 25.33 -3.05 54.58
CA ASP A 4 24.42 -4.01 53.95
C ASP A 4 24.62 -4.37 52.45
N THR A 5 25.40 -5.43 52.22
CA THR A 5 25.51 -6.13 50.90
C THR A 5 24.51 -7.28 50.75
N THR A 6 23.54 -7.43 51.65
CA THR A 6 22.57 -8.54 51.68
C THR A 6 21.33 -8.31 50.79
N SER A 7 20.99 -7.04 50.51
CA SER A 7 19.80 -6.69 49.69
C SER A 7 19.99 -7.02 48.19
N ALA A 8 21.16 -6.71 47.65
CA ALA A 8 21.40 -6.93 46.19
C ALA A 8 21.49 -8.42 45.80
N ARG A 9 21.92 -9.30 46.73
CA ARG A 9 21.94 -10.74 46.45
C ARG A 9 20.54 -11.38 46.45
N SER A 10 19.62 -10.86 47.27
CA SER A 10 18.24 -11.38 47.30
C SER A 10 17.46 -11.05 46.02
N ASP A 11 17.71 -9.90 45.42
CA ASP A 11 17.02 -9.45 44.21
C ASP A 11 17.49 -10.21 42.94
N ILE A 12 18.77 -10.56 42.88
CA ILE A 12 19.32 -11.38 41.79
C ILE A 12 18.77 -12.81 41.87
N VAL A 13 18.72 -13.41 43.06
CA VAL A 13 18.18 -14.76 43.25
C VAL A 13 16.66 -14.82 42.97
N ASN A 14 15.93 -13.75 43.32
CA ASN A 14 14.51 -13.64 43.07
C ASN A 14 14.21 -13.41 41.56
N ASN A 15 15.09 -12.72 40.83
CA ASN A 15 14.94 -12.52 39.39
C ASN A 15 15.23 -13.83 38.62
N ILE A 16 16.27 -14.57 38.95
CA ILE A 16 16.56 -15.89 38.36
C ILE A 16 15.42 -16.88 38.66
N GLY A 17 14.83 -16.84 39.85
CA GLY A 17 13.67 -17.65 40.21
C GLY A 17 12.38 -17.30 39.42
N ARG A 18 12.22 -16.04 39.01
CA ARG A 18 11.09 -15.61 38.16
C ARG A 18 11.26 -16.02 36.70
N GLU A 19 12.47 -15.96 36.16
CA GLU A 19 12.75 -16.37 34.79
C GLU A 19 12.67 -17.89 34.62
N THR A 20 13.14 -18.68 35.59
CA THR A 20 12.99 -20.14 35.56
C THR A 20 11.53 -20.61 35.69
N ASN A 21 10.70 -19.92 36.49
CA ASN A 21 9.26 -20.18 36.54
C ASN A 21 8.54 -19.76 35.25
N SER A 22 8.96 -18.66 34.59
CA SER A 22 8.43 -18.26 33.28
C SER A 22 8.76 -19.28 32.19
N PHE A 23 9.97 -19.83 32.22
CA PHE A 23 10.40 -20.87 31.28
C PHE A 23 9.61 -22.16 31.48
N ALA A 24 9.43 -22.63 32.71
CA ALA A 24 8.64 -23.82 33.02
C ALA A 24 7.18 -23.69 32.58
N LEU A 25 6.57 -22.51 32.76
CA LEU A 25 5.21 -22.19 32.28
C LEU A 25 5.10 -22.18 30.76
N ARG A 26 6.13 -21.74 30.05
CA ARG A 26 6.17 -21.77 28.57
C ARG A 26 6.30 -23.18 28.04
N VAL A 27 7.13 -24.03 28.64
CA VAL A 27 7.25 -25.45 28.29
C VAL A 27 5.92 -26.17 28.52
N GLN A 28 5.25 -25.94 29.63
CA GLN A 28 3.95 -26.54 29.93
C GLN A 28 2.83 -26.12 28.95
N LYS A 29 2.85 -24.85 28.48
CA LYS A 29 1.96 -24.39 27.41
C LYS A 29 2.21 -25.07 26.06
N ILE A 30 3.47 -25.31 25.71
CA ILE A 30 3.85 -26.01 24.49
C ILE A 30 3.38 -27.47 24.53
N GLU A 31 3.52 -28.16 25.67
CA GLU A 31 3.01 -29.51 25.85
C GLU A 31 1.48 -29.59 25.78
N GLN A 32 0.76 -28.58 26.33
CA GLN A 32 -0.70 -28.48 26.20
C GLN A 32 -1.13 -28.23 24.76
N LEU A 33 -0.42 -27.39 24.01
CA LEU A 33 -0.71 -27.15 22.59
C LEU A 33 -0.44 -28.40 21.73
N ALA A 34 0.64 -29.14 22.00
CA ALA A 34 0.94 -30.40 21.32
C ALA A 34 -0.13 -31.47 21.59
N SER A 35 -0.60 -31.58 22.82
CA SER A 35 -1.68 -32.49 23.22
C SER A 35 -3.03 -32.11 22.59
N SER A 36 -3.31 -30.81 22.49
CA SER A 36 -4.53 -30.29 21.83
C SER A 36 -4.51 -30.52 20.31
N LEU A 37 -3.34 -30.44 19.69
CA LEU A 37 -3.17 -30.78 18.26
C LEU A 37 -3.39 -32.28 18.00
N ASP A 38 -2.91 -33.16 18.86
CA ASP A 38 -3.13 -34.59 18.74
C ASP A 38 -4.63 -34.96 18.90
N SER A 39 -5.35 -34.29 19.79
CA SER A 39 -6.79 -34.48 19.96
C SER A 39 -7.60 -33.98 18.75
N LEU A 40 -7.19 -32.89 18.12
CA LEU A 40 -7.80 -32.36 16.89
C LEU A 40 -7.56 -33.25 15.67
N ILE A 41 -6.43 -33.94 15.61
CA ILE A 41 -6.10 -34.92 14.54
C ILE A 41 -6.91 -36.18 14.67
N GLN A 42 -7.32 -36.56 15.89
CA GLN A 42 -8.09 -37.79 16.14
C GLN A 42 -9.61 -37.65 16.04
N SER A 43 -10.15 -36.40 15.99
CA SER A 43 -11.59 -36.12 16.10
C SER A 43 -12.32 -35.82 14.78
N LYS A 44 -11.88 -36.28 13.61
CA LYS A 44 -12.66 -36.11 12.36
C LYS A 44 -13.32 -37.42 11.94
N PRO A 45 -14.66 -37.47 11.88
CA PRO A 45 -15.39 -38.55 11.26
C PRO A 45 -15.34 -38.48 9.73
N HIS A 46 -15.37 -39.67 9.10
CA HIS A 46 -15.43 -39.85 7.65
C HIS A 46 -16.70 -39.19 7.04
N CYS A 47 -16.52 -38.24 6.11
CA CYS A 47 -17.51 -38.01 5.08
C CYS A 47 -16.89 -37.35 3.84
N GLY A 48 -17.15 -37.97 2.68
CA GLY A 48 -17.29 -37.41 1.35
C GLY A 48 -16.10 -36.68 0.71
N GLN A 49 -15.57 -37.33 -0.33
CA GLN A 49 -14.58 -36.76 -1.27
C GLN A 49 -15.10 -35.51 -2.00
N SER A 50 -14.36 -34.41 -1.96
CA SER A 50 -14.20 -33.52 -3.12
C SER A 50 -12.84 -32.83 -3.09
N GLN A 51 -12.28 -32.67 -4.26
CA GLN A 51 -10.88 -32.39 -4.55
C GLN A 51 -10.47 -30.95 -4.22
N TYR A 52 -9.36 -30.76 -3.48
CA TYR A 52 -8.47 -29.64 -3.66
C TYR A 52 -7.02 -30.11 -3.51
N ARG A 53 -6.32 -30.23 -4.65
CA ARG A 53 -4.86 -30.44 -4.70
C ARG A 53 -4.15 -29.10 -4.69
N ARG A 54 -3.35 -28.83 -3.67
CA ARG A 54 -2.28 -27.79 -3.73
C ARG A 54 -0.97 -28.50 -4.08
N SER A 55 -0.40 -28.13 -5.22
CA SER A 55 0.93 -28.59 -5.67
C SER A 55 1.97 -27.54 -5.27
N PHE A 56 2.99 -27.96 -4.54
CA PHE A 56 4.22 -27.20 -4.33
C PHE A 56 5.25 -27.61 -5.37
N PHE A 57 5.79 -26.66 -6.12
CA PHE A 57 6.92 -26.87 -7.03
C PHE A 57 8.21 -26.37 -6.40
N LEU A 58 9.19 -27.25 -6.26
CA LEU A 58 10.60 -26.92 -6.04
C LEU A 58 11.35 -27.05 -7.38
N TYR A 59 11.99 -25.96 -7.78
CA TYR A 59 12.76 -25.90 -9.01
C TYR A 59 14.25 -26.10 -8.69
N GLN A 60 14.88 -27.14 -9.27
CA GLN A 60 16.34 -27.32 -9.27
C GLN A 60 16.87 -27.15 -10.69
N LYS A 61 17.79 -26.20 -10.88
CA LYS A 61 18.50 -25.94 -12.13
C LYS A 61 19.67 -26.92 -12.28
N GLY A 62 19.62 -27.77 -13.29
CA GLY A 62 20.76 -28.58 -13.72
C GLY A 62 21.03 -28.35 -15.21
N ARG A 63 22.25 -27.97 -15.52
CA ARG A 63 22.76 -27.73 -16.88
C ARG A 63 23.39 -29.02 -17.39
N THR A 64 22.94 -29.59 -18.50
CA THR A 64 23.77 -30.47 -19.34
C THR A 64 23.37 -30.35 -20.82
N GLU A 65 24.39 -30.28 -21.65
CA GLU A 65 24.33 -30.28 -23.11
C GLU A 65 24.06 -31.68 -23.69
N LYS A 66 23.49 -31.69 -24.90
CA LYS A 66 23.42 -32.74 -25.93
C LYS A 66 22.30 -33.79 -25.83
N GLY A 67 21.43 -33.64 -26.77
CA GLY A 67 20.52 -34.47 -27.53
C GLY A 67 20.41 -35.96 -27.25
N GLN A 68 19.17 -36.38 -26.95
CA GLN A 68 18.46 -37.51 -27.58
C GLN A 68 17.08 -37.66 -26.92
N LEU A 69 16.07 -37.98 -27.70
CA LEU A 69 14.74 -38.33 -27.23
C LEU A 69 14.81 -39.48 -26.24
N ALA A 70 14.29 -39.28 -25.02
CA ALA A 70 13.96 -40.37 -24.10
C ALA A 70 12.67 -40.03 -23.35
N ALA A 71 11.76 -40.99 -23.31
CA ALA A 71 10.49 -40.92 -22.63
C ALA A 71 10.67 -40.62 -21.14
N HIS A 72 9.99 -39.56 -20.64
CA HIS A 72 9.97 -39.26 -19.20
C HIS A 72 9.02 -40.19 -18.48
N THR A 73 9.59 -41.08 -17.68
CA THR A 73 8.88 -41.79 -16.62
C THR A 73 8.86 -40.86 -15.39
N GLU A 74 7.72 -40.32 -15.03
CA GLU A 74 7.53 -39.58 -13.80
C GLU A 74 7.63 -40.51 -12.60
N THR A 75 8.70 -40.36 -11.81
CA THR A 75 8.83 -41.03 -10.52
C THR A 75 8.18 -40.19 -9.44
N MET A 76 6.98 -40.56 -9.04
CA MET A 76 6.31 -39.96 -7.87
C MET A 76 7.00 -40.47 -6.59
N LEU A 77 7.71 -39.60 -5.88
CA LEU A 77 8.19 -39.85 -4.54
C LEU A 77 7.04 -39.65 -3.53
N PHE A 78 6.49 -40.73 -3.05
CA PHE A 78 5.58 -40.73 -1.91
C PHE A 78 6.38 -40.56 -0.62
N VAL A 79 6.42 -39.36 -0.06
CA VAL A 79 6.96 -39.15 1.29
C VAL A 79 5.92 -39.62 2.28
N SER A 80 6.25 -40.68 3.05
CA SER A 80 5.34 -41.23 4.06
C SER A 80 5.10 -40.24 5.20
N ARG A 81 3.89 -40.26 5.78
CA ARG A 81 3.53 -39.39 6.94
C ARG A 81 4.54 -39.47 8.09
N GLY A 82 5.27 -40.58 8.22
CA GLY A 82 6.35 -40.73 9.19
C GLY A 82 7.57 -39.85 8.90
N VAL A 83 7.96 -39.73 7.63
CA VAL A 83 9.11 -38.87 7.23
C VAL A 83 8.82 -37.41 7.47
N VAL A 84 7.59 -36.92 7.17
CA VAL A 84 7.19 -35.55 7.47
C VAL A 84 7.21 -35.27 8.98
N ARG A 85 6.75 -36.21 9.80
CA ARG A 85 6.83 -36.12 11.27
C ARG A 85 8.27 -36.00 11.78
N TRP A 86 9.17 -36.81 11.27
CA TRP A 86 10.59 -36.79 11.65
C TRP A 86 11.28 -35.49 11.20
N LEU A 87 10.93 -34.93 10.04
CA LEU A 87 11.46 -33.66 9.57
C LEU A 87 10.98 -32.50 10.44
N LEU A 88 9.72 -32.50 10.87
CA LEU A 88 9.18 -31.47 11.78
C LEU A 88 9.84 -31.56 13.17
N VAL A 89 10.05 -32.75 13.72
CA VAL A 89 10.77 -32.94 14.99
C VAL A 89 12.23 -32.49 14.88
N ALA A 90 12.89 -32.81 13.79
CA ALA A 90 14.27 -32.33 13.55
C ALA A 90 14.38 -30.83 13.41
N ALA A 91 13.45 -30.19 12.71
CA ALA A 91 13.38 -28.72 12.58
C ALA A 91 13.17 -28.06 13.95
N THR A 92 12.26 -28.59 14.77
CA THR A 92 11.99 -28.07 16.12
C THR A 92 13.23 -28.21 17.03
N LEU A 93 13.95 -29.34 16.97
CA LEU A 93 15.18 -29.54 17.74
C LEU A 93 16.31 -28.60 17.30
N LEU A 94 16.44 -28.34 15.99
CA LEU A 94 17.42 -27.39 15.46
C LEU A 94 17.10 -25.96 15.90
N THR A 95 15.83 -25.58 15.93
CA THR A 95 15.40 -24.25 16.43
C THR A 95 15.70 -24.10 17.92
N ILE A 96 15.47 -25.12 18.73
CA ILE A 96 15.81 -25.11 20.16
C ILE A 96 17.33 -25.01 20.37
N LEU A 97 18.12 -25.76 19.60
CA LEU A 97 19.58 -25.70 19.66
C LEU A 97 20.12 -24.32 19.25
N TYR A 98 19.53 -23.69 18.24
CA TYR A 98 19.87 -22.32 17.82
C TYR A 98 19.56 -21.31 18.93
N LEU A 99 18.37 -21.37 19.54
CA LEU A 99 17.98 -20.48 20.63
C LEU A 99 18.85 -20.65 21.88
N VAL A 100 19.28 -21.88 22.21
CA VAL A 100 20.20 -22.15 23.32
C VAL A 100 21.60 -21.63 23.02
N SER A 101 22.06 -21.75 21.76
CA SER A 101 23.39 -21.24 21.39
C SER A 101 23.45 -19.71 21.31
N SER A 102 22.38 -19.05 20.88
CA SER A 102 22.31 -17.57 20.86
C SER A 102 22.28 -16.98 22.27
N SER A 103 21.53 -17.60 23.20
CA SER A 103 21.54 -17.16 24.61
C SER A 103 22.86 -17.43 25.33
N ALA A 104 23.64 -18.44 24.90
CA ALA A 104 24.99 -18.68 25.43
C ALA A 104 26.02 -17.65 24.92
N GLN A 105 25.83 -17.07 23.74
CA GLN A 105 26.71 -16.00 23.22
C GLN A 105 26.46 -14.65 23.90
N ASP A 106 25.25 -14.36 24.34
CA ASP A 106 24.94 -13.14 25.10
C ASP A 106 25.54 -13.15 26.51
N ILE A 107 25.66 -14.33 27.13
CA ILE A 107 26.27 -14.48 28.46
C ILE A 107 27.81 -14.30 28.43
N SER A 108 28.47 -14.54 27.29
CA SER A 108 29.93 -14.38 27.16
C SER A 108 30.40 -12.94 26.90
N ARG A 109 29.49 -11.98 26.75
CA ARG A 109 29.78 -10.55 26.50
C ARG A 109 29.72 -9.67 27.76
N PHE A 110 29.43 -10.23 28.92
CA PHE A 110 29.52 -9.48 30.19
C PHE A 110 30.94 -9.54 30.75
N ASP A 111 31.71 -8.49 30.49
CA ASP A 111 33.04 -8.29 31.11
C ASP A 111 32.87 -7.69 32.52
N ALA A 112 33.44 -8.34 33.52
CA ALA A 112 33.27 -8.02 34.92
C ALA A 112 34.04 -6.73 35.37
N ASN A 113 34.65 -5.99 34.44
CA ASN A 113 35.50 -4.83 34.75
C ASN A 113 34.79 -3.46 34.68
N ASP A 114 33.52 -3.38 34.27
CA ASP A 114 32.81 -2.09 34.16
C ASP A 114 32.10 -1.62 35.43
N LEU A 115 32.37 -2.25 36.58
CA LEU A 115 31.66 -1.97 37.84
C LEU A 115 32.41 -1.03 38.82
N PHE A 116 33.58 -0.52 38.45
CA PHE A 116 34.32 0.39 39.35
C PHE A 116 35.03 1.52 38.60
N THR A 117 34.33 2.63 38.30
CA THR A 117 34.89 3.99 38.42
C THR A 117 33.76 5.00 38.34
N GLY A 118 33.29 5.41 39.51
CA GLY A 118 32.51 6.63 39.66
C GLY A 118 33.38 7.68 40.32
N SER A 119 33.56 8.82 39.71
CA SER A 119 33.93 10.04 40.43
C SER A 119 33.32 11.26 39.74
N ALA A 120 32.57 11.98 40.53
CA ALA A 120 31.92 13.24 40.19
C ALA A 120 32.95 14.38 40.09
N SER A 121 32.75 15.27 39.15
CA SER A 121 33.15 16.66 39.27
C SER A 121 32.19 17.58 38.52
N SER A 122 31.58 18.46 39.29
CA SER A 122 30.77 19.58 38.86
C SER A 122 31.63 20.69 38.28
N SER A 123 31.18 21.30 37.17
CA SER A 123 31.39 22.74 36.91
C SER A 123 30.41 23.25 35.86
N ASP A 124 29.70 24.29 36.25
CA ASP A 124 28.88 25.16 35.41
C ASP A 124 29.63 25.74 34.23
N SER A 125 28.96 25.81 33.06
CA SER A 125 28.87 27.07 32.31
C SER A 125 28.04 26.94 31.02
N SER A 126 27.08 27.86 30.95
CA SER A 126 26.53 28.56 29.78
C SER A 126 25.99 27.77 28.60
N VAL A 127 24.69 27.92 28.48
CA VAL A 127 23.80 27.83 27.36
C VAL A 127 24.42 28.29 26.03
N ASN A 128 24.45 27.38 25.05
CA ASN A 128 24.25 27.70 23.66
C ASN A 128 23.42 26.57 23.01
N SER A 129 22.20 26.92 22.67
CA SER A 129 21.29 26.10 21.92
C SER A 129 21.83 25.88 20.49
N ALA A 130 22.33 24.70 20.23
CA ALA A 130 22.51 24.22 18.86
C ALA A 130 21.66 22.96 18.72
N ASN A 131 20.65 23.05 17.86
CA ASN A 131 19.86 21.93 17.38
C ASN A 131 20.79 20.87 16.80
N SER A 132 20.92 19.75 17.47
CA SER A 132 21.49 18.55 16.88
C SER A 132 20.35 17.55 16.65
N ALA A 133 19.70 17.68 15.49
CA ALA A 133 18.99 16.54 14.92
C ALA A 133 20.07 15.57 14.39
N GLY A 134 20.25 14.47 15.08
CA GLY A 134 21.11 13.38 14.63
C GLY A 134 20.39 12.61 13.51
N THR A 135 20.53 13.08 12.28
CA THR A 135 20.25 12.32 11.07
C THR A 135 21.59 11.95 10.44
N SER A 136 21.70 10.75 9.87
CA SER A 136 22.90 10.37 9.13
C SER A 136 23.24 11.46 8.11
N ASN A 137 24.50 11.79 7.92
CA ASN A 137 24.91 12.90 7.04
C ASN A 137 24.38 12.76 5.60
N MET A 138 24.11 11.54 5.14
CA MET A 138 23.59 11.26 3.80
C MET A 138 22.09 11.49 3.71
N GLY A 139 21.32 11.02 4.69
CA GLY A 139 19.90 11.30 4.75
C GLY A 139 19.63 12.81 4.81
N ILE A 140 20.52 13.60 5.47
CA ILE A 140 20.45 15.06 5.49
C ILE A 140 20.76 15.66 4.12
N GLN A 141 21.80 15.21 3.43
CA GLN A 141 22.15 15.72 2.09
C GLN A 141 21.08 15.38 1.06
N TYR A 142 20.58 14.16 1.08
CA TYR A 142 19.49 13.73 0.23
C TYR A 142 18.22 14.54 0.53
N ASN A 143 17.83 14.68 1.79
CA ASN A 143 16.69 15.46 2.20
C ASN A 143 16.84 16.94 1.89
N GLN A 144 18.00 17.56 2.13
CA GLN A 144 18.23 18.97 1.80
C GLN A 144 18.19 19.22 0.29
N LYS A 145 18.69 18.30 -0.52
CA LYS A 145 18.68 18.42 -1.98
C LYS A 145 17.30 18.15 -2.58
N LEU A 146 16.46 17.33 -1.92
CA LEU A 146 15.15 16.91 -2.41
C LEU A 146 13.97 17.64 -1.76
N MET A 147 14.13 18.26 -0.59
CA MET A 147 13.08 19.04 0.06
C MET A 147 12.98 20.45 -0.54
N HIS A 148 12.42 20.55 -1.75
CA HIS A 148 12.16 21.84 -2.40
C HIS A 148 10.73 22.35 -2.20
N ASN A 149 9.90 21.65 -1.46
CA ASN A 149 8.45 21.86 -1.50
C ASN A 149 7.94 22.97 -0.61
N ASP A 150 8.81 23.57 0.22
CA ASP A 150 8.44 24.77 0.99
C ASP A 150 8.47 26.08 0.14
N LYS A 151 8.95 26.01 -1.13
CA LYS A 151 8.82 27.15 -2.04
C LYS A 151 7.36 27.21 -2.53
N PRO A 152 6.64 28.28 -2.25
CA PRO A 152 5.27 28.43 -2.75
C PRO A 152 5.26 28.38 -4.28
N TYR A 153 4.29 27.65 -4.84
CA TYR A 153 3.99 27.74 -6.26
C TYR A 153 3.48 29.13 -6.59
N ASP A 154 4.11 29.78 -7.56
CA ASP A 154 3.71 31.07 -8.06
C ASP A 154 2.89 30.90 -9.35
N ALA A 155 1.58 31.00 -9.22
CA ALA A 155 0.67 30.84 -10.35
C ALA A 155 0.84 31.97 -11.41
N GLU A 156 1.36 33.12 -11.02
CA GLU A 156 1.58 34.23 -11.97
C GLU A 156 2.80 33.98 -12.87
N GLU A 157 3.84 33.31 -12.32
CA GLU A 157 5.04 32.89 -13.09
C GLU A 157 4.69 31.91 -14.22
N TYR A 158 3.63 31.11 -14.05
CA TYR A 158 3.24 30.05 -14.98
C TYR A 158 1.83 30.27 -15.58
N ALA A 159 1.37 31.53 -15.65
CA ALA A 159 0.04 31.83 -16.17
C ALA A 159 -0.19 31.34 -17.62
N ASP A 160 0.87 31.28 -18.43
CA ASP A 160 0.85 30.77 -19.81
C ASP A 160 1.09 29.24 -19.91
N GLY A 161 1.20 28.56 -18.76
CA GLY A 161 1.55 27.11 -18.70
C GLY A 161 3.03 26.84 -19.00
N LEU A 162 3.37 25.56 -19.17
CA LEU A 162 4.73 25.12 -19.50
C LEU A 162 4.88 24.92 -21.02
N THR A 163 5.98 25.39 -21.57
CA THR A 163 6.40 25.01 -22.92
C THR A 163 6.98 23.60 -22.92
N TRP A 164 6.96 22.93 -24.09
CA TRP A 164 7.57 21.57 -24.19
C TRP A 164 9.04 21.50 -23.72
N PRO A 165 9.94 22.44 -24.07
CA PRO A 165 11.31 22.41 -23.57
C PRO A 165 11.38 22.47 -22.02
N GLN A 166 10.62 23.33 -21.38
CA GLN A 166 10.57 23.46 -19.91
C GLN A 166 10.00 22.18 -19.27
N LEU A 167 8.91 21.66 -19.82
CA LEU A 167 8.31 20.43 -19.35
C LEU A 167 9.25 19.22 -19.51
N LYS A 168 9.94 19.12 -20.66
CA LYS A 168 10.91 18.07 -20.90
C LYS A 168 12.09 18.11 -19.92
N GLU A 169 12.56 19.31 -19.57
CA GLU A 169 13.58 19.49 -18.55
C GLU A 169 13.06 19.02 -17.17
N ALA A 170 11.86 19.47 -16.78
CA ALA A 170 11.23 19.07 -15.51
C ALA A 170 10.94 17.56 -15.39
N LEU A 171 10.69 16.90 -16.52
CA LEU A 171 10.43 15.45 -16.62
C LEU A 171 11.69 14.62 -16.90
N THR A 172 12.89 15.20 -16.76
CA THR A 172 14.16 14.49 -16.94
C THR A 172 14.77 14.16 -15.59
N PHE A 173 15.01 12.88 -15.34
CA PHE A 173 15.67 12.42 -14.11
C PHE A 173 17.09 12.98 -13.98
N ASP A 174 17.35 13.69 -12.89
CA ASP A 174 18.69 14.19 -12.56
C ASP A 174 19.60 13.05 -12.09
N LYS A 175 20.38 12.48 -13.02
CA LYS A 175 21.29 11.37 -12.73
C LYS A 175 22.41 11.75 -11.76
N SER A 176 22.69 13.04 -11.52
CA SER A 176 23.68 13.46 -10.53
C SER A 176 23.27 13.07 -9.10
N LEU A 177 21.99 12.81 -8.87
CA LEU A 177 21.50 12.28 -7.60
C LEU A 177 22.07 10.89 -7.28
N LEU A 178 22.45 10.11 -8.31
CA LEU A 178 23.02 8.78 -8.15
C LEU A 178 24.50 8.78 -7.72
N GLU A 179 25.20 9.90 -7.84
CA GLU A 179 26.65 9.98 -7.55
C GLU A 179 26.97 9.85 -6.05
N ASN A 180 25.98 10.05 -5.17
CA ASN A 180 26.15 10.09 -3.72
C ASN A 180 25.22 9.11 -3.00
N ILE A 181 24.74 8.08 -3.67
CA ILE A 181 23.84 7.08 -3.05
C ILE A 181 24.69 6.00 -2.38
N GLU A 182 24.40 5.73 -1.13
CA GLU A 182 25.01 4.64 -0.37
C GLU A 182 24.34 3.30 -0.69
N GLU A 183 25.05 2.21 -0.42
CA GLU A 183 24.54 0.84 -0.64
C GLU A 183 23.29 0.50 0.19
N ASN A 184 23.02 1.26 1.25
CA ASN A 184 21.90 1.05 2.18
C ASN A 184 20.69 1.97 1.95
N ILE A 185 20.54 2.57 0.76
CA ILE A 185 19.46 3.54 0.46
C ILE A 185 18.06 2.99 0.76
N VAL A 186 17.83 1.70 0.61
CA VAL A 186 16.55 1.06 0.90
C VAL A 186 16.26 1.14 2.39
N GLU A 187 17.22 0.79 3.26
CA GLU A 187 17.09 0.89 4.71
C GLU A 187 16.90 2.34 5.16
N GLU A 188 17.65 3.27 4.60
CA GLU A 188 17.53 4.70 4.93
C GLU A 188 16.14 5.25 4.58
N ASN A 189 15.59 4.83 3.44
CA ASN A 189 14.23 5.18 3.06
C ASN A 189 13.20 4.59 4.01
N MET A 190 13.39 3.35 4.45
CA MET A 190 12.50 2.70 5.40
C MET A 190 12.61 3.31 6.80
N ASP A 191 13.81 3.68 7.25
CA ASP A 191 14.01 4.35 8.53
C ASP A 191 13.37 5.74 8.55
N PHE A 192 13.53 6.49 7.48
CA PHE A 192 12.82 7.76 7.29
C PHE A 192 11.30 7.59 7.31
N PHE A 193 10.79 6.59 6.59
CA PHE A 193 9.37 6.27 6.59
C PHE A 193 8.88 5.90 7.99
N ARG A 194 9.60 5.04 8.72
CA ARG A 194 9.28 4.64 10.10
C ARG A 194 9.27 5.85 11.04
N GLU A 195 10.22 6.78 10.90
CA GLU A 195 10.25 8.00 11.72
C GLU A 195 8.99 8.85 11.52
N VAL A 196 8.59 9.11 10.27
CA VAL A 196 7.38 9.86 9.95
C VAL A 196 6.14 9.12 10.43
N TYR A 197 6.10 7.80 10.18
CA TYR A 197 4.94 6.96 10.42
C TYR A 197 4.70 6.68 11.91
N SER A 198 5.75 6.61 12.72
CA SER A 198 5.67 6.38 14.16
C SER A 198 5.07 7.55 14.94
N LYS A 199 5.04 8.74 14.34
CA LYS A 199 4.45 9.92 14.99
C LYS A 199 2.97 9.67 15.25
N ARG A 200 2.58 9.87 16.51
CA ARG A 200 1.20 9.65 16.93
C ARG A 200 0.25 10.63 16.24
N ILE A 201 -0.82 10.10 15.71
CA ILE A 201 -1.96 10.88 15.23
C ILE A 201 -2.91 11.08 16.41
N THR A 202 -3.15 12.34 16.78
CA THR A 202 -4.11 12.67 17.84
C THR A 202 -5.49 12.90 17.26
N GLU A 203 -5.68 14.02 16.57
CA GLU A 203 -6.85 14.30 15.73
C GLU A 203 -6.35 15.06 14.51
N PRO A 204 -6.79 14.69 13.30
CA PRO A 204 -6.47 15.50 12.13
C PRO A 204 -6.95 16.92 12.37
N LYS A 205 -6.06 17.90 12.20
CA LYS A 205 -6.37 19.32 12.46
C LYS A 205 -7.47 19.89 11.56
N PHE A 206 -7.81 19.16 10.50
CA PHE A 206 -8.91 19.46 9.58
C PHE A 206 -10.21 18.72 9.92
N ALA A 207 -10.21 17.86 10.92
CA ALA A 207 -11.37 17.02 11.31
C ALA A 207 -12.37 17.77 12.22
N GLU A 208 -12.56 19.06 12.00
CA GLU A 208 -13.65 19.82 12.67
C GLU A 208 -15.04 19.40 12.18
N LEU A 209 -15.12 18.66 11.07
CA LEU A 209 -16.35 18.07 10.54
C LEU A 209 -16.72 16.80 11.30
N THR A 210 -17.24 16.98 12.49
CA THR A 210 -17.75 15.88 13.27
C THR A 210 -19.20 15.61 12.91
N TYR A 211 -19.46 14.47 12.25
CA TYR A 211 -20.76 13.82 12.24
C TYR A 211 -21.92 14.54 11.56
N ASN A 212 -22.93 13.76 11.27
CA ASN A 212 -24.32 14.11 11.10
C ASN A 212 -24.91 14.90 12.31
N VAL A 213 -24.09 15.60 13.07
CA VAL A 213 -24.49 16.45 14.19
C VAL A 213 -24.46 17.91 13.78
N PHE A 214 -25.62 18.46 13.54
CA PHE A 214 -25.78 19.89 13.30
C PHE A 214 -25.80 20.63 14.64
N VAL A 215 -25.04 21.72 14.73
CA VAL A 215 -25.08 22.65 15.86
C VAL A 215 -25.78 23.92 15.41
N ASP A 216 -26.95 24.21 15.95
CA ASP A 216 -27.69 25.42 15.62
C ASP A 216 -27.02 26.68 16.19
N LYS A 217 -27.48 27.86 15.75
CA LYS A 217 -26.97 29.16 16.21
C LYS A 217 -27.08 29.39 17.74
N ASN A 218 -27.79 28.53 18.45
CA ASN A 218 -27.94 28.56 19.91
C ASN A 218 -27.08 27.49 20.61
N GLY A 219 -26.20 26.80 19.88
CA GLY A 219 -25.36 25.75 20.41
C GLY A 219 -26.09 24.41 20.64
N ARG A 220 -27.31 24.24 20.16
CA ARG A 220 -28.06 22.98 20.34
C ARG A 220 -27.61 21.97 19.30
N LYS A 221 -27.24 20.79 19.78
CA LYS A 221 -26.87 19.66 18.93
C LYS A 221 -28.10 18.90 18.48
N LYS A 222 -28.25 18.72 17.17
CA LYS A 222 -29.24 17.84 16.55
C LYS A 222 -28.49 16.79 15.74
N VAL A 223 -28.73 15.53 16.00
CA VAL A 223 -28.30 14.44 15.13
C VAL A 223 -29.19 14.45 13.90
N LEU A 224 -28.59 14.60 12.73
CA LEU A 224 -29.32 14.58 11.46
C LEU A 224 -29.59 13.12 11.06
N SER A 225 -30.76 12.88 10.50
CA SER A 225 -31.06 11.60 9.86
C SER A 225 -30.26 11.45 8.56
N LYS A 226 -30.24 10.22 8.01
CA LYS A 226 -29.65 9.91 6.70
C LYS A 226 -30.04 10.93 5.61
N ASP A 227 -31.30 11.33 5.58
CA ASP A 227 -31.86 12.20 4.54
C ASP A 227 -31.63 13.70 4.81
N GLU A 228 -31.32 14.06 6.06
CA GLU A 228 -31.08 15.45 6.47
C GLU A 228 -29.60 15.85 6.44
N TYR A 229 -28.67 14.90 6.45
CA TYR A 229 -27.22 15.19 6.43
C TYR A 229 -26.80 15.71 5.05
N PRO A 230 -26.17 16.90 4.94
CA PRO A 230 -25.77 17.50 3.68
C PRO A 230 -24.48 16.84 3.13
N ARG A 231 -24.60 15.62 2.66
CA ARG A 231 -23.48 14.85 2.09
C ARG A 231 -22.90 15.51 0.85
N ALA A 232 -21.62 15.31 0.60
CA ALA A 232 -21.03 15.57 -0.70
C ALA A 232 -21.68 14.67 -1.77
N ASN A 233 -21.55 15.04 -3.04
CA ASN A 233 -22.06 14.21 -4.14
C ASN A 233 -21.10 13.05 -4.43
N ALA A 234 -21.23 11.93 -3.71
CA ALA A 234 -20.26 10.85 -3.67
C ALA A 234 -20.87 9.45 -3.51
N THR A 235 -20.09 8.44 -3.87
CA THR A 235 -20.43 7.02 -3.72
C THR A 235 -19.21 6.18 -3.31
N LEU A 236 -19.42 5.11 -2.54
CA LEU A 236 -18.43 4.03 -2.39
C LEU A 236 -18.56 3.09 -3.60
N LEU A 237 -17.45 2.81 -4.25
CA LEU A 237 -17.40 2.14 -5.55
C LEU A 237 -16.59 0.84 -5.47
N THR A 238 -17.14 -0.26 -5.98
CA THR A 238 -16.40 -1.52 -6.10
C THR A 238 -16.73 -2.27 -7.38
N LEU A 239 -15.70 -2.77 -8.05
CA LEU A 239 -15.81 -3.76 -9.12
C LEU A 239 -15.69 -5.14 -8.47
N VAL A 240 -16.75 -5.94 -8.53
CA VAL A 240 -16.86 -7.18 -7.77
C VAL A 240 -17.72 -8.21 -8.49
N ARG A 241 -17.30 -9.47 -8.53
CA ARG A 241 -18.04 -10.57 -9.14
C ARG A 241 -19.00 -11.23 -8.15
N ASN A 242 -20.03 -11.91 -8.65
CA ASN A 242 -21.01 -12.62 -7.81
C ASN A 242 -20.36 -13.64 -6.86
N GLN A 243 -19.29 -14.33 -7.29
CA GLN A 243 -18.58 -15.32 -6.47
C GLN A 243 -17.75 -14.72 -5.32
N GLU A 244 -17.53 -13.42 -5.33
CA GLU A 244 -16.79 -12.69 -4.28
C GLU A 244 -17.70 -12.13 -3.19
N LEU A 245 -18.96 -12.59 -3.13
CA LEU A 245 -19.98 -12.10 -2.20
C LEU A 245 -19.53 -12.11 -0.73
N GLN A 246 -18.87 -13.17 -0.28
CA GLN A 246 -18.45 -13.26 1.12
C GLN A 246 -17.30 -12.29 1.44
N ASP A 247 -16.39 -12.12 0.49
CA ASP A 247 -15.22 -11.24 0.62
C ASP A 247 -15.66 -9.77 0.62
N ILE A 248 -16.61 -9.39 -0.25
CA ILE A 248 -17.11 -8.02 -0.26
C ILE A 248 -17.98 -7.71 0.97
N VAL A 249 -18.75 -8.66 1.48
CA VAL A 249 -19.51 -8.51 2.74
C VAL A 249 -18.55 -8.33 3.93
N TYR A 250 -17.42 -9.03 3.94
CA TYR A 250 -16.39 -8.87 4.94
C TYR A 250 -15.87 -7.41 4.98
N THR A 251 -15.48 -6.87 3.82
CA THR A 251 -15.01 -5.47 3.72
C THR A 251 -16.12 -4.45 4.04
N LEU A 252 -17.32 -4.66 3.49
CA LEU A 252 -18.47 -3.77 3.72
C LEU A 252 -18.79 -3.61 5.22
N ARG A 253 -18.73 -4.68 5.99
CA ARG A 253 -18.95 -4.62 7.44
C ARG A 253 -17.95 -3.74 8.17
N GLN A 254 -16.70 -3.74 7.74
CA GLN A 254 -15.66 -2.91 8.34
C GLN A 254 -15.84 -1.43 7.95
N LEU A 255 -16.18 -1.15 6.69
CA LEU A 255 -16.52 0.21 6.25
C LEU A 255 -17.72 0.77 7.01
N GLU A 256 -18.77 -0.03 7.19
CA GLU A 256 -19.93 0.35 7.99
C GLU A 256 -19.52 0.57 9.46
N ALA A 257 -18.78 -0.34 10.07
CA ALA A 257 -18.40 -0.24 11.47
C ALA A 257 -17.50 0.97 11.78
N ASN A 258 -16.60 1.31 10.87
CA ASN A 258 -15.57 2.31 11.12
C ASN A 258 -15.92 3.70 10.57
N TRP A 259 -16.80 3.79 9.57
CA TRP A 259 -17.07 5.07 8.91
C TRP A 259 -18.51 5.24 8.42
N ASN A 260 -19.01 4.42 7.49
CA ASN A 260 -20.21 4.76 6.71
C ASN A 260 -21.54 4.69 7.50
N HIS A 261 -21.59 3.96 8.63
CA HIS A 261 -22.75 4.03 9.52
C HIS A 261 -23.04 5.46 10.05
N LYS A 262 -22.06 6.35 10.00
CA LYS A 262 -22.16 7.75 10.43
C LYS A 262 -22.68 8.66 9.32
N PHE A 263 -22.26 8.38 8.05
CA PHE A 263 -22.43 9.32 6.93
C PHE A 263 -23.41 8.83 5.88
N HIS A 264 -23.66 7.52 5.80
CA HIS A 264 -24.67 6.90 4.94
C HIS A 264 -24.50 7.21 3.44
N TYR A 265 -23.27 7.25 2.93
CA TYR A 265 -23.00 7.36 1.50
C TYR A 265 -23.45 6.09 0.78
N PRO A 266 -24.00 6.22 -0.44
CA PRO A 266 -24.47 5.07 -1.20
C PRO A 266 -23.30 4.21 -1.68
N TYR A 267 -23.58 2.94 -1.91
CA TYR A 267 -22.67 1.98 -2.54
C TYR A 267 -23.04 1.75 -4.00
N THR A 268 -22.05 1.73 -4.88
CA THR A 268 -22.19 1.33 -6.29
C THR A 268 -21.34 0.11 -6.54
N PHE A 269 -22.00 -1.02 -6.78
CA PHE A 269 -21.39 -2.29 -7.15
C PHE A 269 -21.41 -2.41 -8.67
N ILE A 270 -20.27 -2.74 -9.27
CA ILE A 270 -20.10 -2.85 -10.72
C ILE A 270 -19.61 -4.26 -11.04
N ASN A 271 -20.09 -4.85 -12.13
CA ASN A 271 -19.65 -6.16 -12.63
C ASN A 271 -19.79 -6.21 -14.15
N ASP A 272 -19.08 -7.10 -14.81
CA ASP A 272 -19.20 -7.38 -16.25
C ASP A 272 -20.38 -8.32 -16.58
N GLU A 273 -21.07 -8.83 -15.56
CA GLU A 273 -22.28 -9.63 -15.68
C GLU A 273 -23.36 -9.18 -14.67
N PRO A 274 -24.63 -9.50 -14.89
CA PRO A 274 -25.70 -9.15 -13.94
C PRO A 274 -25.48 -9.72 -12.56
N PHE A 275 -25.71 -8.90 -11.53
CA PHE A 275 -25.69 -9.36 -10.15
C PHE A 275 -26.88 -10.28 -9.84
N THR A 276 -26.61 -11.37 -9.12
CA THR A 276 -27.64 -12.29 -8.64
C THR A 276 -28.52 -11.63 -7.58
N ASP A 277 -29.75 -12.12 -7.40
CA ASP A 277 -30.62 -11.64 -6.33
C ASP A 277 -30.03 -11.95 -4.96
N GLU A 278 -29.35 -13.10 -4.79
CA GLU A 278 -28.63 -13.45 -3.57
C GLU A 278 -27.59 -12.39 -3.22
N PHE A 279 -26.79 -11.94 -4.21
CA PHE A 279 -25.79 -10.90 -3.99
C PHE A 279 -26.45 -9.60 -3.53
N LYS A 280 -27.44 -9.12 -4.29
CA LYS A 280 -28.16 -7.86 -4.00
C LYS A 280 -28.80 -7.87 -2.61
N GLU A 281 -29.53 -8.92 -2.28
CA GLU A 281 -30.21 -9.05 -1.00
C GLU A 281 -29.23 -9.19 0.17
N THR A 282 -28.09 -9.85 -0.07
CA THR A 282 -27.10 -10.05 0.99
C THR A 282 -26.38 -8.76 1.33
N VAL A 283 -25.88 -8.01 0.36
CA VAL A 283 -25.19 -6.73 0.64
C VAL A 283 -26.14 -5.70 1.29
N LYS A 284 -27.39 -5.61 0.83
CA LYS A 284 -28.40 -4.71 1.42
C LYS A 284 -28.73 -5.00 2.89
N ARG A 285 -28.50 -6.22 3.36
CA ARG A 285 -28.70 -6.55 4.79
C ARG A 285 -27.60 -6.02 5.69
N HIS A 286 -26.47 -5.58 5.13
CA HIS A 286 -25.31 -5.13 5.91
C HIS A 286 -25.14 -3.62 5.95
N THR A 287 -25.99 -2.87 5.28
CA THR A 287 -26.00 -1.40 5.30
C THR A 287 -27.43 -0.85 5.27
N VAL A 288 -27.60 0.34 5.80
CA VAL A 288 -28.83 1.14 5.63
C VAL A 288 -28.72 2.12 4.47
N SER A 289 -27.55 2.22 3.87
CA SER A 289 -27.27 3.09 2.72
C SER A 289 -27.85 2.51 1.43
N ASP A 290 -28.09 3.37 0.46
CA ASP A 290 -28.58 2.94 -0.84
C ASP A 290 -27.51 2.08 -1.56
N CYS A 291 -27.94 1.05 -2.28
CA CYS A 291 -27.08 0.14 -3.03
C CYS A 291 -27.49 0.14 -4.50
N TYR A 292 -26.60 0.54 -5.37
CA TYR A 292 -26.75 0.51 -6.83
C TYR A 292 -25.96 -0.65 -7.40
N PHE A 293 -26.47 -1.25 -8.48
CA PHE A 293 -25.89 -2.44 -9.12
C PHE A 293 -25.85 -2.20 -10.61
N GLU A 294 -24.65 -2.02 -11.15
CA GLU A 294 -24.43 -1.65 -12.54
C GLU A 294 -23.73 -2.78 -13.28
N VAL A 295 -24.14 -2.99 -14.52
CA VAL A 295 -23.48 -3.93 -15.43
C VAL A 295 -22.66 -3.12 -16.43
N ILE A 296 -21.38 -3.47 -16.56
CA ILE A 296 -20.48 -2.77 -17.48
C ILE A 296 -20.88 -3.11 -18.92
N PRO A 297 -21.15 -2.13 -19.77
CA PRO A 297 -21.40 -2.37 -21.19
C PRO A 297 -20.21 -3.09 -21.86
N PRO A 298 -20.46 -4.14 -22.67
CA PRO A 298 -19.38 -4.90 -23.32
C PRO A 298 -18.41 -4.05 -24.15
N GLU A 299 -18.88 -2.97 -24.75
CA GLU A 299 -18.09 -2.05 -25.57
C GLU A 299 -17.00 -1.29 -24.83
N ILE A 300 -17.18 -1.07 -23.51
CA ILE A 300 -16.17 -0.43 -22.66
C ILE A 300 -15.39 -1.42 -21.80
N TRP A 301 -15.90 -2.65 -21.64
CA TRP A 301 -15.23 -3.72 -20.91
C TRP A 301 -14.29 -4.54 -21.77
N ASN A 302 -14.75 -4.95 -22.96
CA ASN A 302 -14.00 -5.87 -23.79
C ASN A 302 -12.77 -5.22 -24.41
N LYS A 303 -11.83 -6.08 -24.79
CA LYS A 303 -10.65 -5.69 -25.56
C LYS A 303 -11.07 -4.98 -26.86
N PRO A 304 -10.50 -3.79 -27.17
CA PRO A 304 -10.84 -3.08 -28.39
C PRO A 304 -10.30 -3.77 -29.66
N ASP A 305 -10.97 -3.53 -30.79
CA ASP A 305 -10.68 -4.21 -32.08
C ASP A 305 -9.32 -3.80 -32.69
N ASN A 306 -8.72 -2.70 -32.26
CA ASN A 306 -7.42 -2.22 -32.74
C ASN A 306 -6.22 -3.01 -32.18
N ILE A 307 -6.43 -3.93 -31.25
CA ILE A 307 -5.37 -4.77 -30.69
C ILE A 307 -5.07 -5.93 -31.64
N ASP A 308 -3.86 -5.93 -32.18
CA ASP A 308 -3.37 -7.01 -33.05
C ASP A 308 -3.15 -8.29 -32.23
N PRO A 309 -3.86 -9.38 -32.52
CA PRO A 309 -3.80 -10.61 -31.73
C PRO A 309 -2.45 -11.34 -31.83
N GLU A 310 -1.70 -11.17 -32.90
CA GLU A 310 -0.40 -11.83 -33.08
C GLU A 310 0.65 -11.11 -32.25
N ILE A 311 0.66 -9.78 -32.28
CA ILE A 311 1.54 -8.95 -31.45
C ILE A 311 1.23 -9.17 -29.96
N GLU A 312 -0.05 -9.17 -29.59
CA GLU A 312 -0.49 -9.44 -28.21
C GLU A 312 0.04 -10.81 -27.73
N ALA A 313 -0.19 -11.87 -28.49
CA ALA A 313 0.23 -13.22 -28.12
C ALA A 313 1.76 -13.33 -27.97
N GLN A 314 2.53 -12.69 -28.87
CA GLN A 314 3.98 -12.63 -28.77
C GLN A 314 4.41 -11.91 -27.49
N LYS A 315 3.90 -10.71 -27.22
CA LYS A 315 4.25 -9.87 -26.07
C LYS A 315 3.87 -10.55 -24.74
N MET A 316 2.68 -11.12 -24.64
CA MET A 316 2.27 -11.90 -23.47
C MET A 316 3.21 -13.09 -23.21
N SER A 317 3.64 -13.81 -24.28
CA SER A 317 4.59 -14.92 -24.16
C SER A 317 5.95 -14.46 -23.65
N GLU A 318 6.45 -13.32 -24.12
CA GLU A 318 7.72 -12.73 -23.67
C GLU A 318 7.66 -12.32 -22.20
N LEU A 319 6.62 -11.60 -21.78
CA LEU A 319 6.44 -11.13 -20.41
C LEU A 319 6.19 -12.30 -19.44
N LYS A 320 5.47 -13.32 -19.88
CA LYS A 320 5.28 -14.55 -19.09
C LYS A 320 6.61 -15.28 -18.80
N LYS A 321 7.52 -15.33 -19.80
CA LYS A 321 8.88 -15.89 -19.62
C LYS A 321 9.72 -15.07 -18.63
N LYS A 322 9.47 -13.76 -18.54
CA LYS A 322 10.09 -12.85 -17.56
C LYS A 322 9.45 -12.93 -16.17
N GLY A 323 8.40 -13.75 -15.99
CA GLY A 323 7.73 -13.96 -14.69
C GLY A 323 6.69 -12.91 -14.33
N VAL A 324 6.21 -12.11 -15.29
CA VAL A 324 5.16 -11.12 -15.04
C VAL A 324 3.85 -11.83 -14.67
N LEU A 325 3.31 -11.48 -13.51
CA LEU A 325 2.07 -12.06 -12.99
C LEU A 325 0.85 -11.52 -13.75
N TYR A 326 -0.20 -12.34 -13.84
CA TYR A 326 -1.51 -12.02 -14.45
C TYR A 326 -1.47 -11.70 -15.96
N ILE A 327 -0.32 -11.80 -16.62
CA ILE A 327 -0.15 -11.42 -18.03
C ILE A 327 -1.03 -12.23 -19.01
N ASP A 328 -1.42 -13.44 -18.66
CA ASP A 328 -2.27 -14.32 -19.47
C ASP A 328 -3.78 -14.23 -19.08
N LYS A 329 -4.15 -13.30 -18.21
CA LYS A 329 -5.55 -13.10 -17.79
C LYS A 329 -6.19 -11.90 -18.49
N VAL A 330 -6.86 -12.12 -19.60
CA VAL A 330 -7.53 -11.05 -20.36
C VAL A 330 -8.49 -10.23 -19.51
N SER A 331 -9.22 -10.85 -18.59
CA SER A 331 -10.11 -10.13 -17.65
C SER A 331 -9.36 -9.14 -16.74
N TYR A 332 -8.09 -9.43 -16.42
CA TYR A 332 -7.25 -8.50 -15.66
C TYR A 332 -6.87 -7.26 -16.50
N HIS A 333 -6.52 -7.47 -17.77
CA HIS A 333 -6.22 -6.37 -18.71
C HIS A 333 -7.46 -5.50 -18.96
N ASN A 334 -8.63 -6.13 -19.13
CA ASN A 334 -9.91 -5.43 -19.25
C ASN A 334 -10.20 -4.58 -18.02
N MET A 335 -10.00 -5.13 -16.82
CA MET A 335 -10.19 -4.45 -15.55
C MET A 335 -9.26 -3.24 -15.41
N CYS A 336 -7.97 -3.39 -15.71
CA CYS A 336 -7.01 -2.29 -15.68
C CYS A 336 -7.39 -1.16 -16.65
N ARG A 337 -7.74 -1.52 -17.89
CA ARG A 337 -8.21 -0.55 -18.90
C ARG A 337 -9.50 0.16 -18.45
N PHE A 338 -10.48 -0.59 -17.98
CA PHE A 338 -11.75 -0.07 -17.51
C PHE A 338 -11.56 0.92 -16.33
N ASN A 339 -10.81 0.53 -15.32
CA ASN A 339 -10.53 1.41 -14.17
C ASN A 339 -9.67 2.62 -14.56
N SER A 340 -8.79 2.50 -15.56
CA SER A 340 -7.99 3.65 -16.02
C SER A 340 -8.84 4.72 -16.71
N GLY A 341 -9.82 4.34 -17.56
CA GLY A 341 -10.39 5.31 -18.49
C GLY A 341 -11.90 5.27 -18.71
N TYR A 342 -12.61 4.33 -18.10
CA TYR A 342 -14.01 4.10 -18.49
C TYR A 342 -15.00 4.05 -17.32
N PHE A 343 -14.58 3.72 -16.10
CA PHE A 343 -15.50 3.57 -14.97
C PHE A 343 -16.35 4.82 -14.73
N TYR A 344 -15.76 6.00 -14.78
CA TYR A 344 -16.44 7.28 -14.55
C TYR A 344 -17.43 7.67 -15.67
N GLN A 345 -17.45 6.93 -16.77
CA GLN A 345 -18.37 7.12 -17.88
C GLN A 345 -19.69 6.35 -17.71
N LEU A 346 -19.78 5.41 -16.75
CA LEU A 346 -21.03 4.70 -16.47
C LEU A 346 -22.13 5.69 -16.09
N GLU A 347 -23.34 5.51 -16.64
CA GLU A 347 -24.47 6.41 -16.44
C GLU A 347 -24.74 6.69 -14.95
N ARG A 348 -24.64 5.65 -14.10
CA ARG A 348 -24.79 5.79 -12.66
C ARG A 348 -23.72 6.69 -12.07
N LEU A 349 -22.48 6.54 -12.48
CA LEU A 349 -21.37 7.29 -11.91
C LEU A 349 -21.33 8.75 -12.38
N GLN A 350 -21.94 9.08 -13.52
CA GLN A 350 -22.10 10.47 -13.96
C GLN A 350 -22.97 11.30 -13.01
N GLN A 351 -23.73 10.66 -12.12
CA GLN A 351 -24.53 11.33 -11.10
C GLN A 351 -23.70 11.75 -9.89
N PHE A 352 -22.47 11.26 -9.76
CA PHE A 352 -21.58 11.53 -8.63
C PHE A 352 -20.36 12.33 -9.09
N ARG A 353 -19.86 13.18 -8.20
CA ARG A 353 -18.59 13.88 -8.36
C ARG A 353 -17.44 13.07 -7.78
N TYR A 354 -17.60 12.57 -6.54
CA TYR A 354 -16.58 11.84 -5.83
C TYR A 354 -16.88 10.34 -5.77
N TYR A 355 -15.80 9.54 -5.70
CA TYR A 355 -15.90 8.12 -5.41
C TYR A 355 -14.84 7.70 -4.40
N TRP A 356 -15.13 6.63 -3.66
CA TRP A 356 -14.15 5.91 -2.86
C TRP A 356 -14.13 4.46 -3.32
N ARG A 357 -13.04 4.06 -3.98
CA ARG A 357 -12.84 2.68 -4.41
C ARG A 357 -12.44 1.81 -3.23
N PHE A 358 -13.12 0.70 -3.07
CA PHE A 358 -12.81 -0.35 -2.12
C PHE A 358 -12.90 -1.72 -2.81
N GLU A 359 -12.17 -2.72 -2.28
CA GLU A 359 -12.11 -4.05 -2.89
C GLU A 359 -12.52 -5.15 -1.91
N PRO A 360 -12.93 -6.36 -2.44
CA PRO A 360 -13.19 -7.53 -1.61
C PRO A 360 -11.95 -7.96 -0.80
N ALA A 361 -12.17 -8.57 0.37
CA ALA A 361 -11.13 -9.13 1.24
C ALA A 361 -10.07 -8.12 1.72
N THR A 362 -10.45 -6.85 1.89
CA THR A 362 -9.59 -5.80 2.45
C THR A 362 -10.00 -5.47 3.88
N ASP A 363 -9.04 -4.97 4.68
CA ASP A 363 -9.27 -4.59 6.06
C ASP A 363 -9.23 -3.08 6.26
N TYR A 364 -10.14 -2.58 7.12
CA TYR A 364 -10.17 -1.21 7.60
C TYR A 364 -10.11 -1.23 9.13
N TYR A 365 -9.00 -0.79 9.72
CA TYR A 365 -8.72 -0.97 11.13
C TYR A 365 -9.05 0.22 12.03
N CYS A 366 -9.22 1.41 11.45
CA CYS A 366 -9.33 2.64 12.21
C CYS A 366 -10.72 3.26 12.12
N ASN A 367 -11.24 3.71 13.26
CA ASN A 367 -12.47 4.49 13.30
C ASN A 367 -12.17 5.92 12.81
N VAL A 368 -12.79 6.32 11.70
CA VAL A 368 -12.65 7.66 11.12
C VAL A 368 -13.89 8.48 11.48
N ASP A 369 -13.68 9.60 12.17
CA ASP A 369 -14.74 10.39 12.79
C ASP A 369 -15.12 11.65 11.99
N TYR A 370 -14.60 11.83 10.80
CA TYR A 370 -14.95 12.94 9.90
C TYR A 370 -15.39 12.41 8.53
N ASP A 371 -16.14 13.25 7.82
CA ASP A 371 -16.61 12.94 6.48
C ASP A 371 -15.48 13.15 5.46
N LEU A 372 -14.96 12.04 4.92
CA LEU A 372 -13.86 12.03 3.97
C LEU A 372 -14.19 12.74 2.66
N PHE A 373 -15.42 12.63 2.17
CA PHE A 373 -15.82 13.31 0.94
C PHE A 373 -16.03 14.81 1.15
N LYS A 374 -16.58 15.21 2.30
CA LYS A 374 -16.64 16.64 2.66
C LYS A 374 -15.25 17.22 2.85
N PHE A 375 -14.33 16.47 3.43
CA PHE A 375 -12.93 16.87 3.50
C PHE A 375 -12.34 17.14 2.11
N MET A 376 -12.55 16.24 1.14
CA MET A 376 -12.10 16.44 -0.24
C MET A 376 -12.69 17.70 -0.85
N GLU A 377 -14.01 17.88 -0.70
CA GLU A 377 -14.73 19.05 -1.23
C GLU A 377 -14.27 20.36 -0.59
N ASP A 378 -14.25 20.44 0.73
CA ASP A 378 -13.96 21.65 1.49
C ASP A 378 -12.49 22.08 1.39
N ASN A 379 -11.57 21.13 1.15
CA ASN A 379 -10.14 21.39 0.96
C ASN A 379 -9.69 21.37 -0.51
N ASN A 380 -10.64 21.34 -1.44
CA ASN A 380 -10.36 21.30 -2.89
C ASN A 380 -9.37 20.20 -3.28
N LYS A 381 -9.54 18.99 -2.69
CA LYS A 381 -8.71 17.84 -3.01
C LYS A 381 -9.30 17.04 -4.17
N THR A 382 -8.44 16.64 -5.08
CA THR A 382 -8.80 15.83 -6.26
C THR A 382 -8.61 14.34 -6.00
N TYR A 383 -7.58 13.98 -5.24
CA TYR A 383 -7.24 12.57 -5.03
C TYR A 383 -6.70 12.32 -3.62
N GLY A 384 -7.08 11.18 -3.06
CA GLY A 384 -6.61 10.72 -1.76
C GLY A 384 -6.23 9.24 -1.77
N PHE A 385 -5.12 8.90 -1.15
CA PHE A 385 -4.56 7.56 -1.13
C PHE A 385 -4.03 7.19 0.26
N THR A 386 -3.74 5.91 0.48
CA THR A 386 -3.13 5.40 1.74
C THR A 386 -1.75 4.80 1.52
N ILE A 387 -1.53 4.11 0.41
CA ILE A 387 -0.30 3.35 0.10
C ILE A 387 0.25 3.80 -1.25
N SER A 388 1.58 3.94 -1.33
CA SER A 388 2.29 4.18 -2.57
C SER A 388 3.43 3.17 -2.74
N LEU A 389 3.53 2.58 -3.94
CA LEU A 389 4.44 1.49 -4.28
C LEU A 389 5.26 1.81 -5.52
N TYR A 390 6.36 1.06 -5.72
CA TYR A 390 6.97 0.88 -7.04
C TYR A 390 6.25 -0.22 -7.80
N ASP A 391 5.96 -0.03 -9.09
CA ASP A 391 5.47 -1.10 -9.96
C ASP A 391 6.61 -1.88 -10.59
N ASN A 392 6.31 -3.07 -11.09
CA ASN A 392 7.26 -3.84 -11.90
C ASN A 392 7.48 -3.10 -13.25
N PRO A 393 8.70 -2.61 -13.54
CA PRO A 393 8.96 -1.79 -14.72
C PRO A 393 8.65 -2.49 -16.04
N LEU A 394 8.69 -3.83 -16.06
CA LEU A 394 8.37 -4.62 -17.25
C LEU A 394 6.89 -4.58 -17.64
N THR A 395 6.02 -4.12 -16.76
CA THR A 395 4.58 -4.01 -17.01
C THR A 395 4.16 -2.67 -17.59
N VAL A 396 5.04 -1.67 -17.52
CA VAL A 396 4.80 -0.27 -17.90
C VAL A 396 5.95 0.31 -18.74
N GLU A 397 6.67 -0.55 -19.48
CA GLU A 397 7.88 -0.22 -20.21
C GLU A 397 7.66 0.93 -21.21
N THR A 398 6.51 0.95 -21.89
CA THR A 398 6.20 1.97 -22.91
C THR A 398 5.16 3.02 -22.46
N LEU A 399 4.65 2.95 -21.23
CA LEU A 399 3.69 3.93 -20.72
C LEU A 399 4.25 5.36 -20.73
N TRP A 400 5.48 5.53 -20.23
CA TRP A 400 6.12 6.84 -20.17
C TRP A 400 6.53 7.38 -21.54
N PRO A 401 7.20 6.64 -22.43
CA PRO A 401 7.45 7.08 -23.80
C PRO A 401 6.19 7.49 -24.57
N THR A 402 5.08 6.76 -24.40
CA THR A 402 3.78 7.10 -24.99
C THR A 402 3.26 8.43 -24.41
N THR A 403 3.37 8.61 -23.11
CA THR A 403 2.98 9.84 -22.42
C THR A 403 3.80 11.05 -22.88
N LEU A 404 5.14 10.91 -22.98
CA LEU A 404 6.00 11.99 -23.48
C LEU A 404 5.67 12.38 -24.92
N LYS A 405 5.35 11.40 -25.79
CA LYS A 405 4.92 11.67 -27.17
C LYS A 405 3.59 12.45 -27.23
N PHE A 406 2.68 12.19 -26.28
CA PHE A 406 1.45 12.95 -26.13
C PHE A 406 1.73 14.39 -25.67
N LEU A 407 2.56 14.55 -24.64
CA LEU A 407 2.91 15.85 -24.06
C LEU A 407 3.73 16.73 -25.01
N GLU A 408 4.57 16.16 -25.88
CA GLU A 408 5.29 16.91 -26.92
C GLU A 408 4.34 17.72 -27.82
N LYS A 409 3.15 17.16 -28.06
CA LYS A 409 2.10 17.81 -28.90
C LYS A 409 1.13 18.65 -28.06
N ASN A 410 1.05 18.40 -26.76
CA ASN A 410 0.05 18.94 -25.87
C ASN A 410 0.66 19.39 -24.52
N PRO A 411 1.73 20.22 -24.51
CA PRO A 411 2.40 20.59 -23.27
C PRO A 411 1.48 21.40 -22.33
N GLN A 412 0.48 22.09 -22.88
CA GLN A 412 -0.49 22.91 -22.14
C GLN A 412 -1.37 22.11 -21.17
N TYR A 413 -1.43 20.77 -21.29
CA TYR A 413 -2.17 19.94 -20.35
C TYR A 413 -1.40 19.64 -19.06
N ALA A 414 -0.07 19.74 -19.08
CA ALA A 414 0.70 19.55 -17.86
C ALA A 414 0.48 20.71 -16.88
N HIS A 415 0.11 20.37 -15.65
CA HIS A 415 -0.05 21.37 -14.60
C HIS A 415 1.33 21.84 -14.12
N PRO A 416 1.65 23.14 -14.09
CA PRO A 416 3.00 23.61 -13.72
C PRO A 416 3.45 23.21 -12.32
N ASN A 417 2.50 23.00 -11.39
CA ASN A 417 2.74 22.44 -10.06
C ASN A 417 2.46 20.92 -9.99
N GLY A 418 2.74 20.19 -11.06
CA GLY A 418 2.61 18.72 -11.08
C GLY A 418 3.65 18.02 -10.21
N ALA A 419 3.43 16.75 -9.89
CA ALA A 419 4.34 15.91 -9.11
C ALA A 419 5.45 15.29 -9.99
N PHE A 420 6.13 16.13 -10.79
CA PHE A 420 7.05 15.67 -11.83
C PHE A 420 8.24 14.90 -11.27
N ARG A 421 8.79 15.35 -10.14
CA ARG A 421 9.94 14.68 -9.53
C ARG A 421 9.58 13.29 -9.01
N TRP A 422 8.45 13.14 -8.37
CA TRP A 422 7.97 11.84 -7.92
C TRP A 422 7.73 10.86 -9.09
N LEU A 423 7.28 11.39 -10.24
CA LEU A 423 7.12 10.58 -11.45
C LEU A 423 8.45 10.16 -12.09
N THR A 424 9.52 10.89 -11.91
CA THR A 424 10.78 10.69 -12.66
C THR A 424 11.98 10.28 -11.81
N GLU A 425 12.00 10.63 -10.52
CA GLU A 425 13.14 10.36 -9.66
C GLU A 425 12.98 9.03 -8.92
N ASN A 426 13.89 8.12 -9.15
CA ASN A 426 14.00 6.87 -8.42
C ASN A 426 15.48 6.59 -8.12
N VAL A 427 15.91 6.97 -6.93
CA VAL A 427 17.28 6.73 -6.48
C VAL A 427 17.45 5.35 -5.85
N GLN A 428 16.36 4.73 -5.42
CA GLN A 428 16.37 3.40 -4.83
C GLN A 428 16.45 2.30 -5.91
N HIS A 429 15.77 2.52 -7.05
CA HIS A 429 15.73 1.58 -8.18
C HIS A 429 15.97 2.33 -9.51
N PRO A 430 17.19 2.89 -9.73
CA PRO A 430 17.48 3.67 -10.93
C PRO A 430 17.37 2.86 -12.24
N GLU A 431 17.49 1.53 -12.16
CA GLU A 431 17.28 0.61 -13.28
C GLU A 431 15.80 0.61 -13.74
N TYR A 432 14.83 0.90 -12.88
CA TYR A 432 13.41 1.02 -13.28
C TYR A 432 13.22 2.21 -14.21
N VAL A 433 13.82 3.35 -13.87
CA VAL A 433 13.80 4.55 -14.72
C VAL A 433 14.42 4.28 -16.10
N ALA A 434 15.49 3.47 -16.15
CA ALA A 434 16.14 3.10 -17.41
C ALA A 434 15.24 2.19 -18.27
N ILE A 435 14.56 1.21 -17.67
CA ILE A 435 13.65 0.28 -18.36
C ILE A 435 12.44 1.03 -18.92
N THR A 436 11.83 1.91 -18.14
CA THR A 436 10.60 2.65 -18.48
C THR A 436 10.83 3.88 -19.34
N GLY A 437 12.07 4.22 -19.66
CA GLY A 437 12.40 5.41 -20.44
C GLY A 437 12.16 6.74 -19.70
N GLY A 438 12.20 6.73 -18.36
CA GLY A 438 12.10 7.94 -17.55
C GLY A 438 11.09 7.91 -16.40
N TYR A 439 10.22 6.92 -16.30
CA TYR A 439 9.26 6.80 -15.23
C TYR A 439 9.84 6.08 -14.01
N SER A 440 9.65 6.66 -12.84
CA SER A 440 10.11 6.11 -11.56
C SER A 440 9.45 4.80 -11.17
N THR A 441 8.31 4.48 -11.75
CA THR A 441 7.34 3.43 -11.42
C THR A 441 6.58 3.63 -10.10
N CYS A 442 6.84 4.73 -9.40
CA CYS A 442 6.03 5.11 -8.24
C CYS A 442 4.56 5.29 -8.62
N HIS A 443 3.68 4.69 -7.84
CA HIS A 443 2.25 4.86 -8.03
C HIS A 443 1.48 4.85 -6.71
N PHE A 444 0.32 5.49 -6.69
CA PHE A 444 -0.68 5.31 -5.65
C PHE A 444 -1.39 3.98 -5.87
N TRP A 445 -1.51 3.18 -4.83
CA TRP A 445 -2.11 1.85 -4.98
C TRP A 445 -3.63 1.94 -5.01
N SER A 446 -4.20 1.87 -6.21
CA SER A 446 -5.57 2.27 -6.56
C SER A 446 -6.68 1.36 -5.99
N ASN A 447 -6.35 0.25 -5.34
CA ASN A 447 -7.36 -0.55 -4.63
C ASN A 447 -7.96 0.17 -3.39
N PHE A 448 -7.29 1.22 -2.92
CA PHE A 448 -7.84 2.28 -2.07
C PHE A 448 -7.58 3.62 -2.73
N GLU A 449 -8.62 4.27 -3.18
CA GLU A 449 -8.55 5.65 -3.68
C GLU A 449 -9.85 6.39 -3.41
N ILE A 450 -9.73 7.68 -3.04
CA ILE A 450 -10.85 8.61 -3.00
C ILE A 450 -10.56 9.68 -4.05
N GLY A 451 -11.42 9.80 -5.05
CA GLY A 451 -11.13 10.66 -6.21
C GLY A 451 -12.31 11.54 -6.63
N ASP A 452 -11.96 12.68 -7.23
CA ASP A 452 -12.90 13.55 -7.94
C ASP A 452 -12.99 13.08 -9.39
N MET A 453 -14.15 12.56 -9.80
CA MET A 453 -14.35 12.07 -11.16
C MET A 453 -14.33 13.18 -12.23
N ASP A 454 -14.48 14.45 -11.84
CA ASP A 454 -14.38 15.55 -12.78
C ASP A 454 -12.95 15.72 -13.31
N PHE A 455 -11.93 15.30 -12.54
CA PHE A 455 -10.54 15.23 -13.02
C PHE A 455 -10.42 14.27 -14.22
N TYR A 456 -10.94 13.04 -14.09
CA TYR A 456 -10.88 12.02 -15.13
C TYR A 456 -11.74 12.39 -16.36
N ARG A 457 -12.86 13.10 -16.14
CA ARG A 457 -13.74 13.64 -17.21
C ARG A 457 -13.12 14.87 -17.89
N GLY A 458 -12.11 15.48 -17.29
CA GLY A 458 -11.41 16.64 -17.81
C GLY A 458 -10.72 16.36 -19.16
N GLU A 459 -10.57 17.40 -19.98
CA GLU A 459 -10.04 17.28 -21.33
C GLU A 459 -8.62 16.69 -21.34
N ALA A 460 -7.74 17.12 -20.42
CA ALA A 460 -6.36 16.66 -20.36
C ALA A 460 -6.27 15.13 -20.17
N TYR A 461 -6.96 14.61 -19.14
CA TYR A 461 -6.96 13.18 -18.84
C TYR A 461 -7.65 12.37 -19.96
N SER A 462 -8.80 12.82 -20.43
CA SER A 462 -9.55 12.12 -21.49
C SER A 462 -8.75 12.01 -22.79
N LYS A 463 -8.10 13.10 -23.23
CA LYS A 463 -7.27 13.10 -24.44
C LYS A 463 -6.02 12.23 -24.30
N TRP A 464 -5.41 12.24 -23.12
CA TRP A 464 -4.29 11.37 -22.83
C TRP A 464 -4.71 9.89 -22.80
N MET A 465 -5.85 9.59 -22.17
CA MET A 465 -6.38 8.23 -22.13
C MET A 465 -6.73 7.68 -23.54
N GLU A 466 -7.27 8.54 -24.46
CA GLU A 466 -7.43 8.18 -25.86
C GLU A 466 -6.09 7.77 -26.50
N ALA A 467 -5.02 8.50 -26.24
CA ALA A 467 -3.68 8.18 -26.77
C ALA A 467 -3.09 6.89 -26.15
N LEU A 468 -3.36 6.61 -24.88
CA LEU A 468 -2.96 5.36 -24.24
C LEU A 468 -3.73 4.16 -24.83
N ASP A 469 -5.02 4.30 -25.04
CA ASP A 469 -5.87 3.25 -25.59
C ASP A 469 -5.48 2.92 -27.03
N GLU A 470 -5.16 3.95 -27.84
CA GLU A 470 -4.62 3.78 -29.19
C GLU A 470 -3.26 3.04 -29.19
N ALA A 471 -2.41 3.30 -28.20
CA ALA A 471 -1.11 2.63 -28.09
C ALA A 471 -1.22 1.15 -27.68
N GLY A 472 -2.32 0.72 -27.08
CA GLY A 472 -2.64 -0.67 -26.79
C GLY A 472 -1.83 -1.31 -25.65
N GLY A 473 -1.11 -0.53 -24.84
CA GLY A 473 -0.21 -1.08 -23.82
C GLY A 473 -0.91 -1.83 -22.69
N PHE A 474 -2.21 -1.64 -22.49
CA PHE A 474 -3.01 -2.48 -21.60
C PHE A 474 -2.97 -3.96 -22.01
N TYR A 475 -2.81 -4.27 -23.32
CA TYR A 475 -2.81 -5.62 -23.88
C TYR A 475 -1.46 -6.06 -24.42
N TYR A 476 -0.64 -5.15 -24.95
CA TYR A 476 0.71 -5.48 -25.40
C TYR A 476 1.74 -5.56 -24.29
N GLU A 477 1.43 -4.91 -23.16
CA GLU A 477 2.12 -5.02 -21.89
C GLU A 477 1.11 -5.42 -20.81
N ARG A 478 1.19 -4.82 -19.64
CA ARG A 478 0.21 -4.99 -18.56
C ARG A 478 0.07 -3.66 -17.80
N TRP A 479 -0.22 -2.57 -18.53
CA TRP A 479 -0.45 -1.30 -17.88
C TRP A 479 -1.57 -1.44 -16.85
N GLY A 480 -1.26 -1.12 -15.58
CA GLY A 480 -2.22 -1.13 -14.49
C GLY A 480 -2.92 0.21 -14.38
N ASP A 481 -4.11 0.22 -13.81
CA ASP A 481 -4.84 1.45 -13.50
C ASP A 481 -4.11 2.31 -12.46
N ALA A 482 -3.43 1.71 -11.49
CA ALA A 482 -2.66 2.43 -10.48
C ALA A 482 -1.53 3.30 -11.09
N PRO A 483 -0.61 2.79 -11.92
CA PRO A 483 0.36 3.64 -12.60
C PRO A 483 -0.29 4.64 -13.57
N VAL A 484 -1.37 4.29 -14.27
CA VAL A 484 -2.07 5.22 -15.18
C VAL A 484 -2.68 6.38 -14.39
N HIS A 485 -3.44 6.12 -13.32
CA HIS A 485 -3.98 7.19 -12.47
C HIS A 485 -2.87 8.08 -11.92
N SER A 486 -1.79 7.47 -11.44
CA SER A 486 -0.67 8.18 -10.82
C SER A 486 0.08 9.09 -11.78
N VAL A 487 0.33 8.60 -13.01
CA VAL A 487 0.96 9.41 -14.07
C VAL A 487 0.03 10.57 -14.47
N GLY A 488 -1.26 10.30 -14.66
CA GLY A 488 -2.24 11.34 -14.99
C GLY A 488 -2.34 12.42 -13.92
N LEU A 489 -2.47 12.02 -12.66
CA LEU A 489 -2.53 12.93 -11.50
C LEU A 489 -1.25 13.74 -11.36
N GLY A 490 -0.09 13.09 -11.44
CA GLY A 490 1.20 13.76 -11.28
C GLY A 490 1.53 14.74 -12.42
N LEU A 491 0.93 14.57 -13.60
CA LEU A 491 1.13 15.45 -14.76
C LEU A 491 0.08 16.56 -14.87
N PHE A 492 -1.20 16.23 -14.68
CA PHE A 492 -2.31 17.10 -15.06
C PHE A 492 -2.98 17.79 -13.87
N GLU A 493 -2.61 17.43 -12.64
CA GLU A 493 -3.19 18.04 -11.45
C GLU A 493 -2.14 18.80 -10.62
N ASP A 494 -2.59 19.79 -9.90
CA ASP A 494 -1.82 20.43 -8.84
C ASP A 494 -1.54 19.39 -7.72
N ARG A 495 -0.26 19.10 -7.46
CA ARG A 495 0.14 18.13 -6.43
C ARG A 495 -0.41 18.47 -5.04
N SER A 496 -0.67 19.74 -4.75
CA SER A 496 -1.27 20.15 -3.48
C SER A 496 -2.70 19.66 -3.29
N LYS A 497 -3.36 19.23 -4.38
CA LYS A 497 -4.70 18.62 -4.34
C LYS A 497 -4.67 17.09 -4.15
N ILE A 498 -3.49 16.49 -4.08
CA ILE A 498 -3.31 15.06 -3.79
C ILE A 498 -3.04 14.92 -2.29
N HIS A 499 -3.80 14.06 -1.61
CA HIS A 499 -3.76 13.92 -0.16
C HIS A 499 -3.40 12.50 0.28
N TRP A 500 -2.43 12.38 1.17
CA TRP A 500 -2.14 11.12 1.85
C TRP A 500 -3.00 10.98 3.11
N PHE A 501 -3.99 10.09 3.09
CA PHE A 501 -4.80 9.73 4.24
C PHE A 501 -4.01 8.86 5.22
N ARG A 502 -3.14 9.49 5.98
CA ARG A 502 -2.27 8.81 6.94
C ARG A 502 -3.05 8.15 8.07
N ASP A 503 -4.20 8.68 8.44
CA ASP A 503 -5.05 8.27 9.57
C ASP A 503 -6.02 7.13 9.25
N ILE A 504 -6.09 6.67 8.00
CA ILE A 504 -6.94 5.55 7.62
C ILE A 504 -6.14 4.25 7.71
N GLY A 505 -6.52 3.38 8.66
CA GLY A 505 -5.95 2.03 8.76
C GLY A 505 -6.50 1.13 7.67
N TYR A 506 -5.63 0.71 6.75
CA TYR A 506 -5.98 -0.07 5.57
C TYR A 506 -4.99 -1.22 5.36
N HIS A 507 -5.50 -2.38 4.97
CA HIS A 507 -4.69 -3.52 4.56
C HIS A 507 -5.30 -4.21 3.35
N HIS A 508 -4.47 -4.40 2.35
CA HIS A 508 -4.66 -5.33 1.26
C HIS A 508 -3.36 -6.10 1.09
N SER A 509 -3.42 -7.41 1.22
CA SER A 509 -2.23 -8.26 1.25
C SER A 509 -1.29 -8.03 0.06
N PRO A 510 0.02 -7.87 0.26
CA PRO A 510 0.75 -7.95 1.54
C PRO A 510 0.96 -6.58 2.22
N TYR A 511 0.48 -5.47 1.63
CA TYR A 511 0.78 -4.11 2.07
C TYR A 511 -0.30 -3.54 2.99
N LYS A 512 0.11 -2.63 3.87
CA LYS A 512 -0.75 -2.03 4.88
C LYS A 512 -0.37 -0.60 5.21
N ASN A 513 -1.36 0.18 5.63
CA ASN A 513 -1.23 1.49 6.26
C ASN A 513 -1.89 1.41 7.64
N ILE A 514 -1.11 1.31 8.71
CA ILE A 514 -1.64 1.20 10.08
C ILE A 514 -1.06 2.33 10.91
N PRO A 515 -1.80 3.44 11.06
CA PRO A 515 -1.31 4.62 11.76
C PRO A 515 -1.15 4.38 13.26
N ASN A 516 -0.20 5.05 13.87
CA ASN A 516 -0.05 5.10 15.32
C ASN A 516 -1.17 5.98 15.92
N SER A 517 -2.33 5.39 16.17
CA SER A 517 -3.53 6.07 16.67
C SER A 517 -4.34 5.17 17.60
N ASP A 518 -4.91 5.75 18.65
CA ASP A 518 -5.83 5.05 19.57
C ASP A 518 -7.17 4.70 18.91
N LYS A 519 -7.44 5.23 17.71
CA LYS A 519 -8.66 4.94 16.94
C LYS A 519 -8.54 3.66 16.11
N CYS A 520 -7.35 3.03 16.09
CA CYS A 520 -7.06 1.86 15.28
C CYS A 520 -7.02 0.59 16.12
N ASN A 521 -7.67 -0.45 15.62
CA ASN A 521 -7.70 -1.78 16.23
C ASN A 521 -7.06 -2.80 15.27
N ALA A 522 -5.78 -2.59 14.96
CA ALA A 522 -4.99 -3.49 14.13
C ALA A 522 -4.38 -4.63 14.97
N PRO A 523 -4.05 -5.78 14.38
CA PRO A 523 -3.29 -6.85 15.06
C PRO A 523 -1.96 -6.34 15.61
N GLU A 524 -1.54 -6.82 16.81
CA GLU A 524 -0.35 -6.34 17.51
C GLU A 524 0.95 -6.49 16.70
N ASP A 525 1.04 -7.52 15.86
CA ASP A 525 2.20 -7.84 15.02
C ASP A 525 2.12 -7.29 13.58
N SER A 526 1.21 -6.33 13.35
CA SER A 526 0.92 -5.85 11.98
C SER A 526 2.12 -5.22 11.27
N GLY A 527 3.11 -4.69 11.99
CA GLY A 527 4.22 -3.95 11.40
C GLY A 527 3.76 -2.65 10.71
N TYR A 528 4.67 -1.97 9.99
CA TYR A 528 4.39 -0.64 9.44
C TYR A 528 3.81 -0.65 8.04
N PHE A 529 4.36 -1.47 7.14
CA PHE A 529 4.05 -1.37 5.72
C PHE A 529 3.87 -2.73 5.06
N ALA A 530 4.86 -3.62 5.14
CA ALA A 530 4.87 -4.92 4.47
C ALA A 530 5.81 -5.90 5.20
N PRO A 531 5.80 -7.19 4.87
CA PRO A 531 6.87 -8.12 5.22
C PRO A 531 8.22 -7.68 4.66
N GLU A 532 9.32 -8.11 5.29
CA GLU A 532 10.70 -7.70 4.94
C GLU A 532 11.08 -7.99 3.48
N ASP A 533 10.57 -9.07 2.90
CA ASP A 533 10.86 -9.49 1.53
C ASP A 533 10.26 -8.60 0.43
N VAL A 534 9.38 -7.66 0.80
CA VAL A 534 8.73 -6.71 -0.12
C VAL A 534 8.68 -5.27 0.42
N TYR A 535 9.40 -4.96 1.51
CA TYR A 535 9.39 -3.61 2.07
C TYR A 535 10.14 -2.58 1.19
N ASP A 536 11.04 -3.04 0.34
CA ASP A 536 11.74 -2.25 -0.67
C ASP A 536 10.82 -1.69 -1.77
N GLN A 537 9.59 -2.20 -1.87
CA GLN A 537 8.60 -1.70 -2.81
C GLN A 537 7.88 -0.42 -2.33
N ASN A 538 8.21 0.09 -1.16
CA ASN A 538 7.62 1.31 -0.60
C ASN A 538 8.10 2.57 -1.32
N CYS A 539 7.21 3.23 -2.08
CA CYS A 539 7.48 4.53 -2.71
C CYS A 539 6.93 5.73 -1.92
N LEU A 540 6.26 5.51 -0.78
CA LEU A 540 5.66 6.60 0.00
C LEU A 540 6.71 7.56 0.57
N SER A 541 7.91 7.06 0.90
CA SER A 541 9.03 7.90 1.32
C SER A 541 9.41 8.95 0.26
N ASN A 542 9.34 8.59 -1.02
CA ASN A 542 9.59 9.53 -2.12
C ASN A 542 8.48 10.59 -2.21
N TRP A 543 7.21 10.19 -2.09
CA TRP A 543 6.11 11.15 -2.05
C TRP A 543 6.29 12.17 -0.93
N ILE A 544 6.58 11.70 0.29
CA ILE A 544 6.78 12.55 1.46
C ILE A 544 7.93 13.55 1.23
N ARG A 545 9.05 13.07 0.68
CA ARG A 545 10.24 13.92 0.47
C ARG A 545 10.11 14.89 -0.68
N LEU A 546 9.48 14.46 -1.77
CA LEU A 546 9.49 15.21 -3.03
C LEU A 546 8.28 16.13 -3.15
N GLU A 547 7.14 15.76 -2.59
CA GLU A 547 5.88 16.41 -2.91
C GLU A 547 5.15 17.00 -1.71
N MET A 548 5.41 16.53 -0.47
CA MET A 548 4.75 17.07 0.70
C MET A 548 5.51 18.23 1.33
N THR A 549 4.76 19.23 1.80
CA THR A 549 5.28 20.33 2.61
C THR A 549 5.35 19.95 4.10
N ASN A 550 6.19 20.66 4.86
CA ASN A 550 6.22 20.51 6.32
C ASN A 550 4.86 20.78 6.97
N LYS A 551 4.06 21.69 6.41
CA LYS A 551 2.70 21.99 6.88
C LYS A 551 1.77 20.79 6.72
N GLU A 552 1.84 20.07 5.60
CA GLU A 552 1.05 18.87 5.35
C GLU A 552 1.46 17.73 6.28
N LEU A 553 2.76 17.51 6.50
CA LEU A 553 3.26 16.52 7.45
C LEU A 553 2.83 16.81 8.90
N GLN A 554 2.62 18.06 9.26
CA GLN A 554 2.19 18.49 10.59
C GLN A 554 0.67 18.57 10.75
N SER A 555 -0.11 18.27 9.71
CA SER A 555 -1.57 18.34 9.75
C SER A 555 -2.22 17.21 10.54
N TYR A 556 -1.46 16.16 10.89
CA TYR A 556 -1.89 15.01 11.69
C TYR A 556 -1.34 15.05 13.11
#